data_40cee32acd8a6f2af1b7c87f9019b55f
#
_entry.id   40cee32acd8a6f2af1b7c87f9019b55f
#
_cell.length_a   1.000
_cell.length_b   1.000
_cell.length_c   1.000
_cell.angle_alpha   90.00
_cell.angle_beta   90.00
_cell.angle_gamma   90.00
#
_symmetry.space_group_name_H-M   'P 1'
#
loop_
_entity.id
_entity.type
_entity.pdbx_description
1 polymer ?
#
loop_
_entity_poly.entity_id
_entity_poly.type
_entity_poly.pdbx_seq_one_letter_code
_entity_poly.pdbx_strand_id
1 'polypeptide(L)'
;MRRRESSGALALAALLCFICVDATATDAAASKPVPRLADGHPDLSGTWDDGAGIDFIHPQKSANGTICISGCDAPAPQPAAGNPPPRPAPNVPKYKPQFLAKVADLNKRQVATDPVLRCKSPGVPRIGPPAKIVQTPGQVVFLYSDVSGAFYRIIPTDGRPHRSDVDESYLGDSVGHWEGDTLVVDVNQFNDDSWLTDNGAFHTTDLHVTERLRRVGDGLEYQVVADDPSVLAEPWKPTTKNVKRAAAELAEPAPCIDRDLKHLVDDTHHPNPR
;
A
#
# COMPACT_ATOMS: atom_id res chain seq x y z
N MET A 1 -1.71 -82.40 61.76
CA MET A 1 -2.81 -82.35 60.81
C MET A 1 -3.13 -80.92 60.48
N ARG A 2 -2.65 -80.35 59.42
CA ARG A 2 -3.16 -79.15 58.75
C ARG A 2 -2.46 -78.99 57.42
N ARG A 3 -3.23 -79.13 56.34
CA ARG A 3 -2.80 -78.97 54.96
C ARG A 3 -2.56 -77.50 54.69
N ARG A 4 -1.49 -77.21 54.00
CA ARG A 4 -1.23 -75.90 53.41
C ARG A 4 -1.67 -75.98 51.95
N GLU A 5 -2.60 -75.18 51.59
CA GLU A 5 -2.92 -74.93 50.19
C GLU A 5 -2.09 -73.74 49.67
N SER A 6 -1.39 -73.93 48.59
CA SER A 6 -0.60 -72.95 47.91
C SER A 6 -1.41 -72.36 46.74
N SER A 7 -1.76 -71.07 46.90
CA SER A 7 -2.39 -70.29 45.80
C SER A 7 -1.31 -69.72 44.93
N GLY A 8 -1.29 -70.10 43.66
CA GLY A 8 -0.46 -69.53 42.63
C GLY A 8 -1.09 -68.25 42.10
N ALA A 9 -0.32 -67.13 42.17
CA ALA A 9 -0.70 -65.86 41.54
C ALA A 9 -0.12 -65.77 40.11
N LEU A 10 -1.00 -65.73 39.09
CA LEU A 10 -0.62 -65.43 37.74
C LEU A 10 -0.35 -63.94 37.65
N ALA A 11 0.87 -63.56 37.33
CA ALA A 11 1.21 -62.17 36.99
C ALA A 11 0.95 -61.93 35.48
N LEU A 12 -0.04 -61.12 35.20
CA LEU A 12 -0.36 -60.67 33.84
C LEU A 12 0.52 -59.41 33.56
N ALA A 13 1.54 -59.59 32.73
CA ALA A 13 2.37 -58.46 32.28
C ALA A 13 1.65 -57.70 31.14
N ALA A 14 1.11 -56.53 31.46
CA ALA A 14 0.56 -55.61 30.46
C ALA A 14 1.72 -54.82 29.80
N LEU A 15 1.96 -55.12 28.52
CA LEU A 15 2.92 -54.41 27.67
C LEU A 15 2.27 -53.09 27.18
N LEU A 16 2.59 -51.96 27.86
CA LEU A 16 2.20 -50.65 27.41
C LEU A 16 3.15 -50.18 26.27
N CYS A 17 2.67 -50.27 25.02
CA CYS A 17 3.31 -49.61 23.90
C CYS A 17 3.12 -48.12 24.04
N PHE A 18 4.15 -47.38 24.45
CA PHE A 18 4.22 -45.93 24.30
C PHE A 18 4.44 -45.61 22.81
N ILE A 19 3.39 -45.15 22.14
CA ILE A 19 3.50 -44.53 20.83
C ILE A 19 4.05 -43.13 21.11
N CYS A 20 5.35 -42.90 20.88
CA CYS A 20 5.94 -41.58 20.78
C CYS A 20 5.39 -40.94 19.50
N VAL A 21 4.42 -40.02 19.64
CA VAL A 21 4.04 -39.11 18.59
C VAL A 21 5.11 -38.01 18.60
N ASP A 22 6.05 -38.10 17.66
CA ASP A 22 6.95 -36.98 17.37
C ASP A 22 6.11 -35.82 16.84
N ALA A 23 5.75 -34.91 17.72
CA ALA A 23 5.23 -33.62 17.32
C ALA A 23 6.37 -32.86 16.64
N THR A 24 6.39 -32.88 15.29
CA THR A 24 7.19 -31.97 14.52
C THR A 24 6.68 -30.57 14.80
N ALA A 25 7.31 -29.87 15.75
CA ALA A 25 7.17 -28.45 15.93
C ALA A 25 7.65 -27.81 14.60
N THR A 26 6.72 -27.35 13.78
CA THR A 26 7.03 -26.43 12.70
C THR A 26 7.63 -25.20 13.36
N ASP A 27 8.95 -25.03 13.23
CA ASP A 27 9.64 -23.78 13.58
C ASP A 27 8.99 -22.65 12.79
N ALA A 28 8.00 -21.99 13.39
CA ALA A 28 7.60 -20.66 12.96
C ALA A 28 8.84 -19.80 13.19
N ALA A 29 9.54 -19.46 12.10
CA ALA A 29 10.71 -18.60 12.14
C ALA A 29 10.34 -17.37 13.00
N ALA A 30 10.96 -17.25 14.17
CA ALA A 30 10.69 -16.18 15.10
C ALA A 30 10.96 -14.86 14.37
N SER A 31 9.90 -14.10 14.10
CA SER A 31 10.04 -12.80 13.43
C SER A 31 10.97 -11.93 14.30
N LYS A 32 11.95 -11.29 13.66
CA LYS A 32 12.84 -10.38 14.38
C LYS A 32 12.01 -9.37 15.17
N PRO A 33 12.38 -9.07 16.42
CA PRO A 33 11.68 -8.09 17.22
C PRO A 33 11.72 -6.72 16.51
N VAL A 34 10.57 -6.05 16.48
CA VAL A 34 10.45 -4.71 15.89
C VAL A 34 11.26 -3.72 16.72
N PRO A 35 12.22 -2.98 16.13
CA PRO A 35 12.94 -1.93 16.84
C PRO A 35 11.98 -0.85 17.37
N ARG A 36 12.33 -0.27 18.52
CA ARG A 36 11.53 0.78 19.16
C ARG A 36 12.36 2.02 19.44
N LEU A 37 11.70 3.16 19.38
CA LEU A 37 12.28 4.43 19.80
C LEU A 37 12.26 4.56 21.34
N ALA A 38 12.88 5.61 21.84
CA ALA A 38 12.99 5.85 23.28
C ALA A 38 11.63 6.07 23.98
N ASP A 39 10.61 6.50 23.25
CA ASP A 39 9.23 6.66 23.70
C ASP A 39 8.44 5.34 23.73
N GLY A 40 9.05 4.24 23.31
CA GLY A 40 8.46 2.90 23.28
C GLY A 40 7.66 2.56 22.01
N HIS A 41 7.41 3.53 21.14
CA HIS A 41 6.72 3.27 19.87
C HIS A 41 7.63 2.53 18.87
N PRO A 42 7.06 1.72 17.96
CA PRO A 42 7.83 1.10 16.89
C PRO A 42 8.59 2.14 16.08
N ASP A 43 9.84 1.84 15.75
CA ASP A 43 10.63 2.66 14.83
C ASP A 43 10.22 2.37 13.39
N LEU A 44 9.46 3.29 12.80
CA LEU A 44 9.04 3.24 11.40
C LEU A 44 10.06 3.89 10.46
N SER A 45 11.11 4.55 11.01
CA SER A 45 12.08 5.29 10.21
C SER A 45 12.79 4.41 9.21
N GLY A 46 13.10 4.97 8.04
CA GLY A 46 13.87 4.34 6.98
C GLY A 46 13.25 4.49 5.61
N THR A 47 13.91 3.91 4.62
CA THR A 47 13.48 3.91 3.22
C THR A 47 12.73 2.62 2.92
N TRP A 48 11.60 2.76 2.25
CA TRP A 48 10.63 1.70 2.00
C TRP A 48 10.36 1.56 0.52
N ASP A 49 10.14 0.33 0.06
CA ASP A 49 9.87 -0.01 -1.33
C ASP A 49 8.59 -0.85 -1.39
N ASP A 50 7.56 -0.33 -2.01
CA ASP A 50 6.30 -1.03 -2.22
C ASP A 50 6.31 -1.93 -3.47
N GLY A 51 7.43 -1.96 -4.20
CA GLY A 51 7.59 -2.72 -5.44
C GLY A 51 6.78 -2.16 -6.61
N ALA A 52 6.17 -0.99 -6.44
CA ALA A 52 5.45 -0.29 -7.49
C ALA A 52 6.40 0.67 -8.20
N GLY A 53 7.36 0.13 -8.94
CA GLY A 53 8.17 0.91 -9.86
C GLY A 53 7.45 1.08 -11.19
N ILE A 54 7.39 2.28 -11.73
CA ILE A 54 7.05 2.49 -13.13
C ILE A 54 8.38 2.59 -13.89
N ASP A 55 8.65 1.62 -14.74
CA ASP A 55 9.82 1.68 -15.63
C ASP A 55 9.46 2.47 -16.88
N PHE A 56 9.69 3.79 -16.83
CA PHE A 56 9.54 4.66 -18.00
C PHE A 56 10.71 4.54 -18.99
N ILE A 57 11.75 3.79 -18.66
CA ILE A 57 12.99 3.75 -19.46
C ILE A 57 12.80 2.91 -20.72
N HIS A 58 11.90 1.94 -20.71
CA HIS A 58 11.66 1.01 -21.83
C HIS A 58 10.17 0.79 -22.10
N PRO A 59 9.40 1.82 -22.49
CA PRO A 59 8.01 1.61 -22.85
C PRO A 59 7.96 0.71 -24.09
N GLN A 60 7.13 -0.34 -24.06
CA GLN A 60 6.94 -1.25 -25.17
C GLN A 60 5.52 -1.08 -25.73
N LYS A 61 5.41 -0.98 -27.05
CA LYS A 61 4.11 -0.92 -27.73
C LYS A 61 3.63 -2.32 -28.04
N SER A 62 2.48 -2.68 -27.50
CA SER A 62 1.81 -3.93 -27.82
C SER A 62 1.19 -3.89 -29.23
N ALA A 63 0.96 -5.06 -29.83
CA ALA A 63 0.39 -5.18 -31.18
C ALA A 63 -1.00 -4.51 -31.33
N ASN A 64 -1.73 -4.30 -30.23
CA ASN A 64 -3.01 -3.61 -30.19
C ASN A 64 -2.89 -2.08 -29.99
N GLY A 65 -1.65 -1.55 -30.00
CA GLY A 65 -1.38 -0.12 -29.82
C GLY A 65 -1.31 0.36 -28.36
N THR A 66 -1.47 -0.54 -27.38
CA THR A 66 -1.32 -0.19 -25.95
C THR A 66 0.15 -0.04 -25.60
N ILE A 67 0.50 0.98 -24.81
CA ILE A 67 1.86 1.17 -24.31
C ILE A 67 1.98 0.42 -22.98
N CYS A 68 2.96 -0.46 -22.90
CA CYS A 68 3.33 -1.13 -21.67
C CYS A 68 4.43 -0.34 -20.97
N ILE A 69 4.20 0.01 -19.70
CA ILE A 69 5.12 0.84 -18.89
C ILE A 69 5.83 0.04 -17.80
N SER A 70 5.35 -1.18 -17.47
CA SER A 70 5.95 -2.00 -16.41
C SER A 70 5.72 -3.48 -16.69
N GLY A 71 6.72 -4.31 -16.42
CA GLY A 71 6.63 -5.76 -16.64
C GLY A 71 6.54 -6.19 -18.11
N CYS A 72 7.00 -5.35 -19.02
CA CYS A 72 6.88 -5.54 -20.47
C CYS A 72 7.67 -6.75 -20.99
N ASP A 73 8.78 -7.09 -20.34
CA ASP A 73 9.63 -8.24 -20.69
C ASP A 73 9.12 -9.57 -20.13
N ALA A 74 8.08 -9.53 -19.31
CA ALA A 74 7.42 -10.74 -18.89
C ALA A 74 6.80 -11.40 -20.11
N PRO A 75 7.08 -12.69 -20.40
CA PRO A 75 6.38 -13.38 -21.49
C PRO A 75 4.88 -13.23 -21.26
N ALA A 76 4.16 -12.82 -22.33
CA ALA A 76 2.70 -12.73 -22.27
C ALA A 76 2.17 -14.01 -21.61
N PRO A 77 1.30 -13.92 -20.58
CA PRO A 77 0.76 -15.11 -19.95
C PRO A 77 0.22 -16.01 -21.06
N GLN A 78 0.85 -17.16 -21.25
CA GLN A 78 0.31 -18.17 -22.18
C GLN A 78 -1.11 -18.48 -21.69
N PRO A 79 -2.12 -18.49 -22.59
CA PRO A 79 -3.44 -18.93 -22.20
C PRO A 79 -3.29 -20.30 -21.57
N ALA A 80 -3.49 -20.42 -20.27
CA ALA A 80 -3.52 -21.70 -19.60
C ALA A 80 -4.57 -22.55 -20.36
N ALA A 81 -4.20 -23.77 -20.71
CA ALA A 81 -5.15 -24.73 -21.27
C ALA A 81 -6.19 -25.03 -20.19
N GLY A 82 -7.30 -24.34 -20.25
CA GLY A 82 -8.37 -24.34 -19.26
C GLY A 82 -8.87 -22.92 -19.04
N ASN A 83 -10.14 -22.74 -18.70
CA ASN A 83 -10.66 -21.43 -18.32
C ASN A 83 -9.88 -20.94 -17.10
N PRO A 84 -9.11 -19.82 -17.19
CA PRO A 84 -8.47 -19.27 -16.03
C PRO A 84 -9.55 -18.94 -14.99
N PRO A 85 -9.27 -19.08 -13.68
CA PRO A 85 -10.20 -18.69 -12.65
C PRO A 85 -10.61 -17.23 -12.90
N PRO A 86 -11.87 -16.86 -12.63
CA PRO A 86 -12.33 -15.49 -12.81
C PRO A 86 -11.36 -14.54 -12.10
N ARG A 87 -10.85 -13.53 -12.83
CA ARG A 87 -10.00 -12.52 -12.19
C ARG A 87 -10.85 -11.83 -11.12
N PRO A 88 -10.35 -11.69 -9.88
CA PRO A 88 -11.06 -10.94 -8.86
C PRO A 88 -11.50 -9.58 -9.42
N ALA A 89 -12.72 -9.17 -9.09
CA ALA A 89 -13.17 -7.84 -9.47
C ALA A 89 -12.17 -6.79 -8.92
N PRO A 90 -11.83 -5.79 -9.73
CA PRO A 90 -10.91 -4.75 -9.28
C PRO A 90 -11.48 -4.07 -8.03
N ASN A 91 -10.64 -3.86 -7.00
CA ASN A 91 -11.01 -3.11 -5.81
C ASN A 91 -10.96 -1.62 -6.13
N VAL A 92 -12.06 -1.10 -6.64
CA VAL A 92 -12.21 0.32 -7.03
C VAL A 92 -13.24 1.01 -6.16
N PRO A 93 -13.15 2.36 -5.99
CA PRO A 93 -14.16 3.12 -5.27
C PRO A 93 -15.54 2.95 -5.90
N LYS A 94 -16.57 2.77 -5.06
CA LYS A 94 -17.96 2.67 -5.51
C LYS A 94 -18.62 4.02 -5.42
N TYR A 95 -19.03 4.56 -6.55
CA TYR A 95 -19.67 5.86 -6.67
C TYR A 95 -21.20 5.75 -6.55
N LYS A 96 -21.82 6.82 -6.07
CA LYS A 96 -23.26 7.00 -6.18
C LYS A 96 -23.67 7.05 -7.65
N PRO A 97 -24.87 6.55 -8.04
CA PRO A 97 -25.27 6.38 -9.45
C PRO A 97 -25.11 7.64 -10.31
N GLN A 98 -25.38 8.81 -9.76
CA GLN A 98 -25.30 10.08 -10.50
C GLN A 98 -23.89 10.48 -10.93
N PHE A 99 -22.85 9.87 -10.35
CA PHE A 99 -21.44 10.19 -10.65
C PHE A 99 -20.76 9.18 -11.58
N LEU A 100 -21.40 8.04 -11.88
CA LEU A 100 -20.82 6.99 -12.72
C LEU A 100 -20.44 7.49 -14.11
N ALA A 101 -21.26 8.36 -14.71
CA ALA A 101 -20.96 8.94 -16.02
C ALA A 101 -19.74 9.86 -15.98
N LYS A 102 -19.53 10.64 -14.90
CA LYS A 102 -18.34 11.48 -14.71
C LYS A 102 -17.08 10.62 -14.57
N VAL A 103 -17.12 9.56 -13.76
CA VAL A 103 -15.98 8.64 -13.62
C VAL A 103 -15.61 8.01 -14.95
N ALA A 104 -16.60 7.52 -15.71
CA ALA A 104 -16.37 6.91 -17.02
C ALA A 104 -15.77 7.91 -18.04
N ASP A 105 -16.23 9.17 -18.04
CA ASP A 105 -15.68 10.22 -18.89
C ASP A 105 -14.24 10.57 -18.53
N LEU A 106 -13.94 10.77 -17.24
CA LEU A 106 -12.59 11.02 -16.75
C LEU A 106 -11.64 9.87 -17.10
N ASN A 107 -12.07 8.62 -16.89
CA ASN A 107 -11.28 7.44 -17.24
C ASN A 107 -11.00 7.38 -18.76
N LYS A 108 -11.99 7.67 -19.59
CA LYS A 108 -11.82 7.71 -21.05
C LYS A 108 -10.83 8.79 -21.50
N ARG A 109 -10.78 9.90 -20.78
CA ARG A 109 -9.92 11.06 -21.08
C ARG A 109 -8.69 11.13 -20.17
N GLN A 110 -8.30 10.03 -19.53
CA GLN A 110 -7.26 9.95 -18.51
C GLN A 110 -6.00 10.72 -18.91
N VAL A 111 -5.46 10.49 -20.10
CA VAL A 111 -4.25 11.17 -20.58
C VAL A 111 -4.37 12.71 -20.54
N ALA A 112 -5.56 13.23 -20.80
CA ALA A 112 -5.80 14.67 -20.81
C ALA A 112 -6.21 15.26 -19.45
N THR A 113 -6.73 14.43 -18.54
CA THR A 113 -7.38 14.92 -17.33
C THR A 113 -6.73 14.44 -16.02
N ASP A 114 -5.90 13.39 -16.08
CA ASP A 114 -5.22 12.86 -14.90
C ASP A 114 -4.23 13.91 -14.34
N PRO A 115 -4.38 14.33 -13.07
CA PRO A 115 -3.50 15.33 -12.46
C PRO A 115 -2.03 14.93 -12.44
N VAL A 116 -1.73 13.64 -12.24
CA VAL A 116 -0.34 13.12 -12.21
C VAL A 116 0.37 13.34 -13.53
N LEU A 117 -0.34 13.11 -14.65
CA LEU A 117 0.19 13.37 -15.99
C LEU A 117 0.37 14.87 -16.32
N ARG A 118 -0.04 15.73 -15.42
CA ARG A 118 0.17 17.19 -15.48
C ARG A 118 1.09 17.71 -14.39
N CYS A 119 1.97 16.86 -13.90
CA CYS A 119 2.93 17.17 -12.85
C CYS A 119 2.29 17.70 -11.55
N LYS A 120 1.02 17.34 -11.30
CA LYS A 120 0.35 17.63 -10.04
C LYS A 120 0.52 16.43 -9.09
N SER A 121 0.42 16.68 -7.80
CA SER A 121 0.47 15.60 -6.81
C SER A 121 -0.65 14.58 -7.04
N PRO A 122 -0.38 13.28 -6.89
CA PRO A 122 -1.42 12.25 -6.98
C PRO A 122 -2.47 12.35 -5.87
N GLY A 123 -2.16 13.06 -4.78
CA GLY A 123 -3.03 13.11 -3.60
C GLY A 123 -2.96 11.83 -2.75
N VAL A 124 -3.61 11.87 -1.58
CA VAL A 124 -3.78 10.71 -0.70
C VAL A 124 -5.19 10.16 -0.95
N PRO A 125 -5.38 8.84 -1.11
CA PRO A 125 -4.43 7.76 -0.86
C PRO A 125 -3.64 7.28 -2.09
N ARG A 126 -3.85 7.88 -3.28
CA ARG A 126 -3.25 7.43 -4.54
C ARG A 126 -1.72 7.42 -4.51
N ILE A 127 -1.11 8.37 -3.81
CA ILE A 127 0.35 8.44 -3.65
C ILE A 127 0.94 7.18 -2.97
N GLY A 128 0.11 6.42 -2.25
CA GLY A 128 0.50 5.18 -1.61
C GLY A 128 1.31 5.36 -0.33
N PRO A 129 2.00 4.29 0.12
CA PRO A 129 2.84 4.34 1.30
C PRO A 129 4.05 5.26 1.08
N PRO A 130 4.57 5.89 2.14
CA PRO A 130 5.75 6.76 2.02
C PRO A 130 6.99 5.98 1.58
N ALA A 131 7.76 6.56 0.66
CA ALA A 131 9.05 6.01 0.23
C ALA A 131 10.11 6.14 1.33
N LYS A 132 10.02 7.16 2.19
CA LYS A 132 10.86 7.31 3.38
C LYS A 132 10.06 7.87 4.54
N ILE A 133 10.32 7.33 5.72
CA ILE A 133 9.78 7.81 6.99
C ILE A 133 10.92 8.33 7.83
N VAL A 134 10.75 9.53 8.39
CA VAL A 134 11.61 10.09 9.43
C VAL A 134 10.74 10.34 10.66
N GLN A 135 11.03 9.63 11.74
CA GLN A 135 10.28 9.70 12.98
C GLN A 135 11.09 10.45 14.03
N THR A 136 10.48 11.45 14.62
CA THR A 136 11.05 12.25 15.72
C THR A 136 10.04 12.37 16.85
N PRO A 137 10.45 12.78 18.06
CA PRO A 137 9.50 13.01 19.13
C PRO A 137 8.41 14.02 18.71
N GLY A 138 7.14 13.61 18.84
CA GLY A 138 5.97 14.45 18.55
C GLY A 138 5.61 14.64 17.09
N GLN A 139 6.36 14.06 16.14
CA GLN A 139 5.98 14.10 14.71
C GLN A 139 6.63 13.00 13.89
N VAL A 140 5.97 12.67 12.78
CA VAL A 140 6.48 11.78 11.75
C VAL A 140 6.47 12.52 10.42
N VAL A 141 7.55 12.39 9.64
CA VAL A 141 7.65 12.98 8.29
C VAL A 141 7.60 11.86 7.27
N PHE A 142 6.67 11.95 6.35
CA PHE A 142 6.57 11.09 5.18
C PHE A 142 7.16 11.81 3.97
N LEU A 143 8.09 11.14 3.28
CA LEU A 143 8.68 11.60 2.03
C LEU A 143 8.25 10.65 0.93
N TYR A 144 7.90 11.21 -0.20
CA TYR A 144 7.42 10.49 -1.38
C TYR A 144 8.29 10.84 -2.58
N SER A 145 8.51 9.85 -3.43
CA SER A 145 9.08 10.02 -4.76
C SER A 145 8.08 9.45 -5.75
N ASP A 146 7.50 10.31 -6.54
CA ASP A 146 6.48 9.99 -7.53
C ASP A 146 6.92 10.51 -8.90
N VAL A 147 6.33 9.98 -9.97
CA VAL A 147 6.61 10.43 -11.34
C VAL A 147 6.23 11.90 -11.56
N SER A 148 5.30 12.42 -10.78
CA SER A 148 4.89 13.83 -10.82
C SER A 148 5.75 14.73 -9.94
N GLY A 149 6.68 14.18 -9.14
CA GLY A 149 7.61 14.94 -8.32
C GLY A 149 7.89 14.34 -6.94
N ALA A 150 8.64 15.10 -6.15
CA ALA A 150 8.89 14.79 -4.75
C ALA A 150 7.89 15.52 -3.86
N PHE A 151 7.29 14.78 -2.92
CA PHE A 151 6.31 15.34 -1.98
C PHE A 151 6.66 14.96 -0.55
N TYR A 152 6.11 15.70 0.40
CA TYR A 152 6.28 15.38 1.82
C TYR A 152 5.04 15.72 2.62
N ARG A 153 4.89 15.07 3.76
CA ARG A 153 3.87 15.37 4.78
C ARG A 153 4.53 15.40 6.15
N ILE A 154 4.24 16.43 6.93
CA ILE A 154 4.62 16.51 8.34
C ILE A 154 3.39 16.18 9.15
N ILE A 155 3.47 15.13 9.93
CA ILE A 155 2.35 14.55 10.67
C ILE A 155 2.63 14.71 12.16
N PRO A 156 2.05 15.71 12.83
CA PRO A 156 2.13 15.85 14.28
C PRO A 156 1.52 14.61 14.96
N THR A 157 2.19 14.11 16.00
CA THR A 157 1.72 12.99 16.83
C THR A 157 1.65 13.36 18.30
N ASP A 158 1.55 14.66 18.59
CA ASP A 158 1.53 15.24 19.94
C ASP A 158 0.10 15.50 20.46
N GLY A 159 -0.92 15.01 19.74
CA GLY A 159 -2.33 15.11 20.13
C GLY A 159 -3.00 16.43 19.73
N ARG A 160 -2.33 17.28 18.93
CA ARG A 160 -2.98 18.49 18.43
C ARG A 160 -4.09 18.14 17.43
N PRO A 161 -5.14 18.99 17.32
CA PRO A 161 -6.17 18.83 16.28
C PRO A 161 -5.63 19.23 14.90
N HIS A 162 -6.42 18.95 13.87
CA HIS A 162 -6.23 19.52 12.54
C HIS A 162 -6.21 21.03 12.58
N ARG A 163 -5.43 21.63 11.68
CA ARG A 163 -5.37 23.08 11.52
C ARG A 163 -6.65 23.57 10.83
N SER A 164 -7.21 24.66 11.31
CA SER A 164 -8.40 25.29 10.74
C SER A 164 -8.08 26.52 9.88
N ASP A 165 -6.80 26.88 9.83
CA ASP A 165 -6.28 28.12 9.22
C ASP A 165 -5.40 27.85 7.98
N VAL A 166 -5.53 26.64 7.41
CA VAL A 166 -4.78 26.24 6.20
C VAL A 166 -5.72 26.06 5.01
N ASP A 167 -5.22 26.38 3.84
CA ASP A 167 -5.92 26.12 2.59
C ASP A 167 -5.95 24.62 2.27
N GLU A 168 -6.98 24.21 1.54
CA GLU A 168 -7.09 22.86 0.98
C GLU A 168 -5.89 22.54 0.07
N SER A 169 -5.42 21.29 0.13
CA SER A 169 -4.25 20.87 -0.62
C SER A 169 -4.40 19.45 -1.19
N TYR A 170 -3.50 19.05 -2.09
CA TYR A 170 -3.50 17.69 -2.65
C TYR A 170 -3.28 16.59 -1.61
N LEU A 171 -2.46 16.88 -0.59
CA LEU A 171 -2.08 15.90 0.44
C LEU A 171 -2.86 16.09 1.74
N GLY A 172 -3.72 17.11 1.80
CA GLY A 172 -4.53 17.45 2.97
C GLY A 172 -3.73 17.93 4.17
N ASP A 173 -4.41 18.18 5.26
CA ASP A 173 -3.84 18.36 6.60
C ASP A 173 -3.85 17.04 7.35
N SER A 174 -2.72 16.66 7.94
CA SER A 174 -2.53 15.36 8.56
C SER A 174 -2.24 15.51 10.05
N VAL A 175 -2.90 14.71 10.88
CA VAL A 175 -2.56 14.50 12.29
C VAL A 175 -2.43 13.01 12.57
N GLY A 176 -1.55 12.63 13.48
CA GLY A 176 -1.29 11.23 13.81
C GLY A 176 -1.46 10.94 15.29
N HIS A 177 -1.77 9.70 15.59
CA HIS A 177 -1.75 9.16 16.95
C HIS A 177 -1.37 7.69 16.92
N TRP A 178 -0.97 7.16 18.06
CA TRP A 178 -0.60 5.77 18.19
C TRP A 178 -1.73 4.93 18.81
N GLU A 179 -2.09 3.84 18.15
CA GLU A 179 -2.94 2.79 18.68
C GLU A 179 -2.10 1.52 18.89
N GLY A 180 -1.54 1.37 20.08
CA GLY A 180 -0.56 0.32 20.35
C GLY A 180 0.66 0.46 19.44
N ASP A 181 0.89 -0.52 18.57
CA ASP A 181 2.02 -0.55 17.63
C ASP A 181 1.66 -0.01 16.23
N THR A 182 0.51 0.61 16.07
CA THR A 182 0.03 1.15 14.80
C THR A 182 0.00 2.68 14.87
N LEU A 183 0.69 3.33 13.94
CA LEU A 183 0.50 4.75 13.67
C LEU A 183 -0.78 4.92 12.85
N VAL A 184 -1.72 5.67 13.37
CA VAL A 184 -2.95 6.07 12.68
C VAL A 184 -2.80 7.52 12.26
N VAL A 185 -2.99 7.80 10.98
CA VAL A 185 -2.93 9.15 10.42
C VAL A 185 -4.32 9.49 9.90
N ASP A 186 -4.86 10.58 10.42
CA ASP A 186 -6.12 11.17 10.00
C ASP A 186 -5.82 12.34 9.07
N VAL A 187 -6.54 12.43 7.93
CA VAL A 187 -6.26 13.40 6.88
C VAL A 187 -7.55 13.99 6.35
N ASN A 188 -7.64 15.30 6.35
CA ASN A 188 -8.74 16.07 5.78
C ASN A 188 -8.23 17.31 5.05
N GLN A 189 -9.09 18.27 4.68
CA GLN A 189 -8.75 19.52 3.96
C GLN A 189 -8.07 19.26 2.62
N PHE A 190 -8.61 18.31 1.87
CA PHE A 190 -8.20 18.07 0.49
C PHE A 190 -8.84 19.09 -0.46
N ASN A 191 -8.06 19.53 -1.47
CA ASN A 191 -8.66 20.12 -2.67
C ASN A 191 -9.27 18.98 -3.53
N ASP A 192 -10.04 19.32 -4.55
CA ASP A 192 -10.69 18.37 -5.45
C ASP A 192 -9.90 18.09 -6.76
N ASP A 193 -8.64 18.47 -6.77
CA ASP A 193 -7.75 18.41 -7.95
C ASP A 193 -7.00 17.07 -8.10
N SER A 194 -7.19 16.10 -7.20
CA SER A 194 -6.56 14.78 -7.28
C SER A 194 -7.57 13.64 -7.47
N TRP A 195 -7.07 12.43 -7.63
CA TRP A 195 -7.90 11.25 -7.79
C TRP A 195 -7.57 10.19 -6.74
N LEU A 196 -8.54 9.34 -6.41
CA LEU A 196 -8.35 8.21 -5.49
C LEU A 196 -7.54 7.07 -6.14
N THR A 197 -7.67 6.92 -7.47
CA THR A 197 -6.97 5.90 -8.29
C THR A 197 -6.68 6.45 -9.68
N ASP A 198 -6.01 5.65 -10.52
CA ASP A 198 -5.65 6.03 -11.89
C ASP A 198 -6.82 6.09 -12.88
N ASN A 199 -8.03 5.69 -12.49
CA ASN A 199 -9.13 5.43 -13.41
C ASN A 199 -10.25 6.49 -13.35
N GLY A 200 -9.91 7.75 -13.20
CA GLY A 200 -10.89 8.84 -13.13
C GLY A 200 -11.66 8.86 -11.83
N ALA A 201 -11.14 8.22 -10.79
CA ALA A 201 -11.76 8.12 -9.50
C ALA A 201 -11.60 9.43 -8.70
N PHE A 202 -12.31 10.47 -9.14
CA PHE A 202 -12.31 11.79 -8.51
C PHE A 202 -12.90 11.77 -7.10
N HIS A 203 -12.58 12.76 -6.32
CA HIS A 203 -13.19 13.05 -5.01
C HIS A 203 -13.59 14.52 -4.92
N THR A 204 -14.18 14.91 -3.80
CA THR A 204 -14.50 16.30 -3.47
C THR A 204 -13.66 16.77 -2.28
N THR A 205 -13.84 17.99 -1.86
CA THR A 205 -13.22 18.54 -0.64
C THR A 205 -13.75 17.90 0.65
N ASP A 206 -14.84 17.11 0.56
CA ASP A 206 -15.39 16.34 1.68
C ASP A 206 -14.61 15.01 1.91
N LEU A 207 -13.55 14.76 1.12
CA LEU A 207 -12.73 13.58 1.31
C LEU A 207 -12.08 13.56 2.69
N HIS A 208 -12.20 12.42 3.36
CA HIS A 208 -11.53 12.09 4.60
C HIS A 208 -10.76 10.78 4.42
N VAL A 209 -9.50 10.75 4.81
CA VAL A 209 -8.66 9.56 4.69
C VAL A 209 -8.08 9.18 6.04
N THR A 210 -8.19 7.90 6.38
CA THR A 210 -7.50 7.32 7.53
C THR A 210 -6.46 6.32 7.02
N GLU A 211 -5.19 6.56 7.36
CA GLU A 211 -4.08 5.65 7.06
C GLU A 211 -3.63 4.94 8.33
N ARG A 212 -3.21 3.69 8.21
CA ARG A 212 -2.71 2.89 9.31
C ARG A 212 -1.40 2.23 8.90
N LEU A 213 -0.34 2.53 9.63
CA LEU A 213 1.00 2.01 9.38
C LEU A 213 1.45 1.16 10.57
N ARG A 214 1.82 -0.07 10.30
CA ARG A 214 2.32 -1.00 11.30
C ARG A 214 3.57 -1.70 10.81
N ARG A 215 4.61 -1.70 11.63
CA ARG A 215 5.81 -2.45 11.31
C ARG A 215 5.61 -3.93 11.62
N VAL A 216 5.94 -4.80 10.66
CA VAL A 216 5.84 -6.25 10.76
C VAL A 216 7.21 -6.86 10.40
N GLY A 217 7.99 -7.21 11.43
CA GLY A 217 9.38 -7.64 11.23
C GLY A 217 10.22 -6.56 10.54
N ASP A 218 10.79 -6.89 9.38
CA ASP A 218 11.54 -5.95 8.55
C ASP A 218 10.65 -5.21 7.52
N GLY A 219 9.34 -5.46 7.49
CA GLY A 219 8.38 -4.82 6.59
C GLY A 219 7.50 -3.77 7.25
N LEU A 220 6.72 -3.09 6.44
CA LEU A 220 5.71 -2.13 6.83
C LEU A 220 4.37 -2.51 6.19
N GLU A 221 3.35 -2.70 7.00
CA GLU A 221 1.97 -2.86 6.55
C GLU A 221 1.31 -1.50 6.48
N TYR A 222 0.68 -1.19 5.35
CA TYR A 222 -0.02 0.06 5.08
C TYR A 222 -1.45 -0.22 4.67
N GLN A 223 -2.39 0.33 5.42
CA GLN A 223 -3.82 0.23 5.19
C GLN A 223 -4.43 1.61 5.09
N VAL A 224 -5.48 1.73 4.28
CA VAL A 224 -6.17 3.00 4.04
C VAL A 224 -7.68 2.79 4.07
N VAL A 225 -8.39 3.79 4.55
CA VAL A 225 -9.82 4.00 4.33
C VAL A 225 -10.00 5.41 3.78
N ALA A 226 -10.63 5.54 2.62
CA ALA A 226 -11.01 6.82 2.03
C ALA A 226 -12.53 6.93 2.01
N ASP A 227 -13.05 7.97 2.62
CA ASP A 227 -14.48 8.26 2.70
C ASP A 227 -14.75 9.65 2.12
N ASP A 228 -15.60 9.69 1.12
CA ASP A 228 -16.14 10.94 0.56
C ASP A 228 -17.66 10.77 0.46
N PRO A 229 -18.39 11.15 1.50
CA PRO A 229 -19.82 10.93 1.56
C PRO A 229 -20.60 11.72 0.52
N SER A 230 -19.99 12.71 -0.13
CA SER A 230 -20.63 13.46 -1.21
C SER A 230 -20.74 12.66 -2.50
N VAL A 231 -19.75 11.82 -2.83
CA VAL A 231 -19.66 11.11 -4.11
C VAL A 231 -19.62 9.59 -3.99
N LEU A 232 -19.04 9.04 -2.93
CA LEU A 232 -18.95 7.59 -2.73
C LEU A 232 -20.24 7.02 -2.15
N ALA A 233 -20.56 5.79 -2.55
CA ALA A 233 -21.69 5.03 -2.00
C ALA A 233 -21.36 4.39 -0.66
N GLU A 234 -20.09 4.11 -0.41
CA GLU A 234 -19.52 3.54 0.83
C GLU A 234 -18.04 3.93 0.94
N PRO A 235 -17.47 3.94 2.17
CA PRO A 235 -16.05 4.15 2.32
C PRO A 235 -15.24 3.11 1.54
N TRP A 236 -14.24 3.57 0.78
CA TRP A 236 -13.38 2.70 0.00
C TRP A 236 -12.16 2.26 0.81
N LYS A 237 -11.87 0.96 0.74
CA LYS A 237 -10.72 0.33 1.40
C LYS A 237 -9.87 -0.36 0.33
N PRO A 238 -8.81 0.27 -0.17
CA PRO A 238 -7.88 -0.38 -1.09
C PRO A 238 -7.22 -1.60 -0.44
N THR A 239 -6.65 -2.45 -1.28
CA THR A 239 -5.91 -3.62 -0.80
C THR A 239 -4.73 -3.18 0.08
N THR A 240 -4.58 -3.81 1.24
CA THR A 240 -3.44 -3.59 2.13
C THR A 240 -2.12 -3.77 1.39
N LYS A 241 -1.24 -2.81 1.49
CA LYS A 241 0.12 -2.90 0.92
C LYS A 241 1.11 -3.39 1.99
N ASN A 242 1.98 -4.31 1.58
CA ASN A 242 3.09 -4.78 2.40
C ASN A 242 4.38 -4.28 1.77
N VAL A 243 5.03 -3.35 2.42
CA VAL A 243 6.20 -2.63 1.94
C VAL A 243 7.45 -3.25 2.55
N LYS A 244 8.52 -3.33 1.79
CA LYS A 244 9.80 -3.87 2.25
C LYS A 244 10.79 -2.74 2.50
N ARG A 245 11.86 -3.03 3.24
CA ARG A 245 12.99 -2.12 3.31
C ARG A 245 13.58 -1.95 1.92
N ALA A 246 13.77 -0.70 1.50
CA ALA A 246 14.50 -0.41 0.27
C ALA A 246 15.97 -0.75 0.41
N ALA A 247 16.57 -1.26 -0.67
CA ALA A 247 18.01 -1.54 -0.72
C ALA A 247 18.86 -0.27 -0.90
N ALA A 248 18.26 0.79 -1.46
CA ALA A 248 18.89 2.07 -1.73
C ALA A 248 18.22 3.20 -0.93
N GLU A 249 18.94 4.28 -0.75
CA GLU A 249 18.42 5.51 -0.17
C GLU A 249 17.54 6.23 -1.20
N LEU A 250 16.60 7.06 -0.71
CA LEU A 250 15.76 7.88 -1.55
C LEU A 250 16.61 8.89 -2.32
N ALA A 251 16.48 8.89 -3.65
CA ALA A 251 17.14 9.84 -4.53
C ALA A 251 16.18 10.97 -4.96
N GLU A 252 16.73 12.07 -5.40
CA GLU A 252 15.95 13.13 -6.05
C GLU A 252 15.33 12.57 -7.34
N PRO A 253 14.00 12.65 -7.51
CA PRO A 253 13.35 12.21 -8.74
C PRO A 253 13.70 13.15 -9.90
N ALA A 254 13.64 12.63 -11.13
CA ALA A 254 13.71 13.47 -12.31
C ALA A 254 12.58 14.51 -12.28
N PRO A 255 12.83 15.76 -12.73
CA PRO A 255 11.77 16.76 -12.78
C PRO A 255 10.66 16.33 -13.74
N CYS A 256 9.44 16.37 -13.26
CA CYS A 256 8.27 16.17 -14.10
C CYS A 256 8.14 17.33 -15.10
N ILE A 257 7.98 17.00 -16.37
CA ILE A 257 7.82 18.00 -17.44
C ILE A 257 6.49 17.72 -18.16
N ASP A 258 5.54 18.62 -18.04
CA ASP A 258 4.20 18.52 -18.66
C ASP A 258 4.26 18.24 -20.17
N ARG A 259 5.35 18.63 -20.83
CA ARG A 259 5.60 18.35 -22.27
C ARG A 259 5.83 16.89 -22.58
N ASP A 260 6.22 16.08 -21.60
CA ASP A 260 6.52 14.65 -21.80
C ASP A 260 5.26 13.83 -22.05
N LEU A 261 4.08 14.39 -21.79
CA LEU A 261 2.80 13.75 -22.13
C LEU A 261 2.70 13.36 -23.59
N LYS A 262 3.27 14.14 -24.50
CA LYS A 262 3.27 13.83 -25.95
C LYS A 262 4.03 12.54 -26.25
N HIS A 263 5.10 12.26 -25.49
CA HIS A 263 5.90 11.05 -25.70
C HIS A 263 5.18 9.78 -25.25
N LEU A 264 4.28 9.89 -24.26
CA LEU A 264 3.46 8.78 -23.81
C LEU A 264 2.36 8.44 -24.84
N VAL A 265 2.03 9.38 -25.73
CA VAL A 265 0.86 9.26 -26.63
C VAL A 265 1.26 9.05 -28.07
N ASP A 266 2.37 9.59 -28.54
CA ASP A 266 2.72 9.65 -29.98
C ASP A 266 3.96 8.83 -30.39
N ASP A 267 4.59 8.08 -29.49
CA ASP A 267 5.80 7.28 -29.77
C ASP A 267 7.00 8.11 -30.31
N THR A 268 6.97 9.42 -30.22
CA THR A 268 8.10 10.22 -30.69
C THR A 268 9.20 10.25 -29.63
N HIS A 269 10.26 9.47 -29.86
CA HIS A 269 11.46 9.54 -29.03
C HIS A 269 12.29 10.76 -29.43
N HIS A 270 12.30 11.78 -28.59
CA HIS A 270 13.28 12.85 -28.72
C HIS A 270 14.57 12.44 -27.99
N PRO A 271 15.74 12.54 -28.65
CA PRO A 271 17.00 12.33 -27.98
C PRO A 271 17.10 13.35 -26.84
N ASN A 272 17.31 12.84 -25.61
CA ASN A 272 17.51 13.69 -24.45
C ASN A 272 18.72 14.59 -24.70
N PRO A 273 18.57 15.91 -24.80
CA PRO A 273 19.73 16.79 -24.95
C PRO A 273 20.53 16.68 -23.66
N ARG A 274 21.72 16.10 -23.74
CA ARG A 274 22.71 16.10 -22.67
C ARG A 274 23.32 17.49 -22.54
#